data_cd274d29bfa27b93896d38cbd2906445
#
_entry.id   cd274d29bfa27b93896d38cbd2906445
#
_cell.length_a   1.000
_cell.length_b   1.000
_cell.length_c   1.000
_cell.angle_alpha   90.00
_cell.angle_beta   90.00
_cell.angle_gamma   90.00
#
_symmetry.space_group_name_H-M   'P 1'
#
loop_
_entity.id
_entity.type
_entity.pdbx_description
1 polymer ?
#
loop_
_entity_poly.entity_id
_entity_poly.type
_entity_poly.pdbx_seq_one_letter_code
_entity_poly.pdbx_strand_id
1 'polypeptide(L)'
;QMCIRDRSYPSAIEISETKTPAATLTAWLWSPDAEPMDLRHYDNVTHDLNASYEDVQEGLSTPYGIARTTTLTLIPQGGYAGKKAFADRAKQLSEPGVLMPTPEYLHAQQAFGVWSLPDRSTPFRSRVEDRLDAYIDFYKKAIEQNKWYGFWNYGDVMHAYDPVRHTWRYDIGGFAWDNTELASNMWLWYNFLRTGRADIWRMAEAMTRHTAEVDVYHIGENAGLGSRHNVSHWGCGAKEARISQAAWNRFYYYLTTDERCGDLMTEVKDAEQKLYT
;
A
#
# COMPACT_ATOMS: atom_id res chain seq x y z
N GLN A 1 -6.18 16.39 19.39
CA GLN A 1 -6.52 15.80 18.10
C GLN A 1 -5.20 15.39 17.44
N MET A 2 -4.81 14.15 17.66
CA MET A 2 -3.66 13.58 16.96
C MET A 2 -4.08 13.43 15.49
N CYS A 3 -3.38 14.10 14.57
CA CYS A 3 -3.64 13.97 13.16
C CYS A 3 -3.05 12.64 12.70
N ILE A 4 -3.85 11.60 12.72
CA ILE A 4 -3.52 10.30 12.15
C ILE A 4 -3.75 10.47 10.65
N ARG A 5 -2.71 10.91 9.92
CA ARG A 5 -2.86 11.35 8.54
C ARG A 5 -2.75 10.24 7.52
N ASP A 6 -2.20 9.12 7.91
CA ASP A 6 -1.88 8.03 6.99
C ASP A 6 -2.01 6.69 7.68
N ARG A 7 -2.52 5.71 7.04
CA ARG A 7 -2.68 4.30 7.45
C ARG A 7 -3.79 3.98 8.45
N SER A 8 -4.54 4.96 8.96
CA SER A 8 -5.34 4.70 10.16
C SER A 8 -6.77 5.22 10.13
N TYR A 9 -7.25 5.74 9.00
CA TYR A 9 -8.70 5.96 8.94
C TYR A 9 -9.42 4.62 8.73
N PRO A 10 -10.38 4.25 9.55
CA PRO A 10 -11.05 5.01 10.61
C PRO A 10 -10.56 4.68 12.04
N SER A 11 -9.29 4.79 12.33
CA SER A 11 -8.78 4.56 13.70
C SER A 11 -9.13 5.69 14.66
N ALA A 12 -9.11 5.37 15.95
CA ALA A 12 -9.35 6.34 17.03
C ALA A 12 -8.49 6.06 18.25
N ILE A 13 -8.32 7.09 19.09
CA ILE A 13 -7.74 6.94 20.42
C ILE A 13 -8.80 7.35 21.44
N GLU A 14 -9.07 6.47 22.38
CA GLU A 14 -10.00 6.68 23.48
C GLU A 14 -9.24 6.74 24.78
N ILE A 15 -9.61 7.70 25.64
CA ILE A 15 -9.15 7.77 27.02
C ILE A 15 -10.38 7.64 27.89
N SER A 16 -10.48 6.53 28.64
CA SER A 16 -11.56 6.32 29.59
C SER A 16 -11.08 6.49 31.01
N GLU A 17 -11.83 7.26 31.81
CA GLU A 17 -11.62 7.36 33.24
C GLU A 17 -12.21 6.10 33.90
N THR A 18 -11.39 5.40 34.68
CA THR A 18 -11.84 4.33 35.53
C THR A 18 -12.06 4.86 36.95
N LYS A 19 -12.92 4.19 37.74
CA LYS A 19 -13.14 4.51 39.17
C LYS A 19 -11.89 4.31 40.04
N THR A 20 -10.83 3.81 39.45
CA THR A 20 -9.49 3.71 40.05
C THR A 20 -8.61 4.86 39.57
N PRO A 21 -7.52 5.22 40.25
CA PRO A 21 -6.64 6.31 39.82
C PRO A 21 -5.87 6.07 38.49
N ALA A 22 -6.23 5.04 37.75
CA ALA A 22 -5.65 4.70 36.46
C ALA A 22 -6.65 5.00 35.33
N ALA A 23 -6.22 5.79 34.32
CA ALA A 23 -6.94 5.92 33.06
C ALA A 23 -6.56 4.80 32.11
N THR A 24 -7.51 4.36 31.28
CA THR A 24 -7.24 3.42 30.21
C THR A 24 -7.10 4.16 28.89
N LEU A 25 -6.02 3.86 28.16
CA LEU A 25 -5.79 4.36 26.82
C LEU A 25 -6.07 3.23 25.83
N THR A 26 -7.06 3.40 24.97
CA THR A 26 -7.43 2.42 23.93
C THR A 26 -7.05 2.99 22.56
N ALA A 27 -6.25 2.24 21.81
CA ALA A 27 -5.99 2.52 20.40
C ALA A 27 -6.86 1.61 19.53
N TRP A 28 -7.88 2.19 18.95
CA TRP A 28 -8.76 1.51 18.00
C TRP A 28 -8.13 1.48 16.62
N LEU A 29 -7.85 0.32 16.07
CA LEU A 29 -7.39 0.18 14.69
C LEU A 29 -8.53 0.47 13.71
N TRP A 30 -9.75 0.10 14.09
CA TRP A 30 -11.00 0.50 13.46
C TRP A 30 -11.92 1.02 14.55
N SER A 31 -12.33 2.27 14.45
CA SER A 31 -13.19 2.90 15.46
C SER A 31 -14.54 2.20 15.53
N PRO A 32 -15.07 1.92 16.74
CA PRO A 32 -16.42 1.40 16.88
C PRO A 32 -17.51 2.37 16.39
N ASP A 33 -17.17 3.68 16.27
CA ASP A 33 -18.07 4.72 15.77
C ASP A 33 -17.99 4.87 14.24
N ALA A 34 -17.09 4.14 13.56
CA ALA A 34 -16.96 4.19 12.12
C ALA A 34 -17.87 3.18 11.43
N GLU A 35 -18.49 3.62 10.34
CA GLU A 35 -19.26 2.72 9.49
C GLU A 35 -18.38 1.60 8.92
N PRO A 36 -18.91 0.40 8.76
CA PRO A 36 -18.24 -0.67 8.04
C PRO A 36 -17.95 -0.23 6.60
N MET A 37 -16.75 -0.53 6.10
CA MET A 37 -16.47 -0.34 4.70
C MET A 37 -17.14 -1.47 3.89
N ASP A 38 -18.14 -1.11 3.12
CA ASP A 38 -18.79 -2.01 2.16
C ASP A 38 -18.92 -1.29 0.83
N LEU A 39 -18.10 -1.67 -0.13
CA LEU A 39 -18.06 -1.08 -1.48
C LEU A 39 -18.82 -1.94 -2.51
N ARG A 40 -19.42 -3.05 -2.10
CA ARG A 40 -20.12 -3.97 -3.01
C ARG A 40 -21.29 -3.32 -3.73
N HIS A 41 -21.85 -2.26 -3.18
CA HIS A 41 -22.91 -1.50 -3.84
C HIS A 41 -22.45 -0.81 -5.14
N TYR A 42 -21.16 -0.63 -5.35
CA TYR A 42 -20.62 -0.13 -6.61
C TYR A 42 -20.51 -1.21 -7.68
N ASP A 43 -20.46 -2.48 -7.25
CA ASP A 43 -20.07 -3.61 -8.10
C ASP A 43 -21.15 -4.71 -8.08
N ASN A 44 -22.40 -4.34 -7.88
CA ASN A 44 -23.54 -5.26 -7.84
C ASN A 44 -24.23 -5.46 -9.18
N VAL A 45 -23.75 -4.80 -10.23
CA VAL A 45 -24.27 -4.90 -11.61
C VAL A 45 -23.10 -5.20 -12.53
N THR A 46 -23.20 -6.27 -13.30
CA THR A 46 -22.16 -6.66 -14.26
C THR A 46 -21.99 -5.64 -15.39
N HIS A 47 -20.74 -5.38 -15.77
CA HIS A 47 -20.36 -4.37 -16.76
C HIS A 47 -19.66 -5.01 -17.96
N ASP A 48 -20.41 -5.57 -18.91
CA ASP A 48 -19.90 -6.14 -20.17
C ASP A 48 -18.71 -7.12 -19.96
N LEU A 49 -17.61 -6.85 -20.63
CA LEU A 49 -16.40 -7.68 -20.54
C LEU A 49 -15.69 -7.60 -19.18
N ASN A 50 -16.05 -6.66 -18.33
CA ASN A 50 -15.48 -6.53 -16.99
C ASN A 50 -16.23 -7.33 -15.92
N ALA A 51 -17.33 -7.99 -16.28
CA ALA A 51 -18.17 -8.74 -15.35
C ALA A 51 -17.41 -9.77 -14.49
N SER A 52 -16.37 -10.39 -15.05
CA SER A 52 -15.53 -11.35 -14.30
C SER A 52 -14.63 -10.72 -13.24
N TYR A 53 -14.50 -9.41 -13.22
CA TYR A 53 -13.67 -8.66 -12.30
C TYR A 53 -14.48 -7.93 -11.23
N GLU A 54 -15.78 -8.13 -11.22
CA GLU A 54 -16.70 -7.44 -10.31
C GLU A 54 -17.00 -8.27 -9.08
N ASP A 55 -17.41 -7.60 -8.01
CA ASP A 55 -17.66 -8.17 -6.69
C ASP A 55 -18.99 -8.96 -6.59
N VAL A 56 -19.40 -9.55 -7.71
CA VAL A 56 -20.67 -10.31 -7.84
C VAL A 56 -20.47 -11.82 -7.76
N GLN A 57 -19.24 -12.29 -7.61
CA GLN A 57 -18.94 -13.72 -7.58
C GLN A 57 -19.02 -14.25 -6.15
N GLU A 58 -20.11 -14.94 -5.84
CA GLU A 58 -20.34 -15.52 -4.53
C GLU A 58 -19.19 -16.45 -4.10
N GLY A 59 -18.69 -16.26 -2.86
CA GLY A 59 -17.62 -17.05 -2.28
C GLY A 59 -16.20 -16.66 -2.74
N LEU A 60 -16.05 -15.93 -3.83
CA LEU A 60 -14.74 -15.49 -4.33
C LEU A 60 -14.41 -14.06 -3.92
N SER A 61 -15.41 -13.19 -3.79
CA SER A 61 -15.28 -11.80 -3.37
C SER A 61 -15.29 -11.67 -1.84
N THR A 62 -14.32 -12.26 -1.17
CA THR A 62 -14.28 -12.33 0.30
C THR A 62 -13.03 -11.68 0.87
N PRO A 63 -13.12 -10.90 1.97
CA PRO A 63 -11.96 -10.43 2.71
C PRO A 63 -11.36 -11.48 3.65
N TYR A 64 -11.95 -12.68 3.73
CA TYR A 64 -11.46 -13.71 4.64
C TYR A 64 -10.08 -14.22 4.21
N GLY A 65 -9.09 -13.91 5.01
CA GLY A 65 -7.71 -14.32 4.77
C GLY A 65 -6.74 -13.20 4.41
N ILE A 66 -7.23 -12.00 4.09
CA ILE A 66 -6.36 -10.83 3.91
C ILE A 66 -5.86 -10.29 5.25
N ALA A 67 -4.82 -9.49 5.24
CA ALA A 67 -4.21 -8.94 6.44
C ALA A 67 -3.95 -7.44 6.33
N ARG A 68 -3.70 -6.82 7.48
CA ARG A 68 -3.21 -5.46 7.58
C ARG A 68 -2.30 -5.32 8.81
N THR A 69 -1.09 -4.84 8.62
CA THR A 69 -0.16 -4.53 9.71
C THR A 69 -0.24 -3.06 10.08
N THR A 70 -0.42 -2.78 11.36
CA THR A 70 -0.40 -1.42 11.92
C THR A 70 0.72 -1.32 12.96
N THR A 71 1.55 -0.31 12.83
CA THR A 71 2.62 -0.04 13.79
C THR A 71 2.16 1.04 14.78
N LEU A 72 2.21 0.73 16.07
CA LEU A 72 1.91 1.66 17.16
C LEU A 72 3.20 2.00 17.92
N THR A 73 3.41 3.27 18.17
CA THR A 73 4.54 3.74 18.99
C THR A 73 4.03 4.36 20.28
N LEU A 74 4.42 3.79 21.42
CA LEU A 74 4.12 4.28 22.75
C LEU A 74 5.34 4.98 23.32
N ILE A 75 5.19 6.25 23.70
CA ILE A 75 6.26 7.05 24.29
C ILE A 75 5.83 7.56 25.67
N PRO A 76 6.22 6.89 26.76
CA PRO A 76 5.97 7.39 28.10
C PRO A 76 6.73 8.72 28.32
N GLN A 77 6.05 9.71 28.90
CA GLN A 77 6.64 11.00 29.21
C GLN A 77 6.24 11.45 30.61
N GLY A 78 7.15 12.12 31.32
CA GLY A 78 6.91 12.62 32.67
C GLY A 78 6.04 13.88 32.75
N GLY A 79 5.59 14.43 31.60
CA GLY A 79 4.75 15.63 31.56
C GLY A 79 4.33 16.01 30.15
N TYR A 80 3.43 17.00 30.07
CA TYR A 80 2.91 17.51 28.82
C TYR A 80 3.85 18.53 28.18
N ALA A 81 4.45 18.19 27.06
CA ALA A 81 5.41 19.03 26.33
C ALA A 81 4.76 20.06 25.37
N GLY A 82 3.41 20.08 25.26
CA GLY A 82 2.67 20.97 24.39
C GLY A 82 2.33 20.36 23.02
N LYS A 83 1.26 20.86 22.39
CA LYS A 83 0.73 20.34 21.11
C LYS A 83 1.77 20.30 19.99
N LYS A 84 2.59 21.37 19.88
CA LYS A 84 3.63 21.46 18.85
C LYS A 84 4.68 20.36 19.00
N ALA A 85 5.17 20.11 20.21
CA ALA A 85 6.17 19.08 20.49
C ALA A 85 5.61 17.68 20.15
N PHE A 86 4.33 17.42 20.45
CA PHE A 86 3.68 16.17 20.07
C PHE A 86 3.53 16.03 18.55
N ALA A 87 3.12 17.09 17.85
CA ALA A 87 3.01 17.07 16.39
C ALA A 87 4.36 16.85 15.72
N ASP A 88 5.40 17.52 16.18
CA ASP A 88 6.76 17.37 15.67
C ASP A 88 7.29 15.93 15.91
N ARG A 89 6.99 15.36 17.08
CA ARG A 89 7.37 13.98 17.39
C ARG A 89 6.59 12.97 16.54
N ALA A 90 5.28 13.16 16.38
CA ALA A 90 4.46 12.31 15.52
C ALA A 90 4.98 12.32 14.07
N LYS A 91 5.36 13.49 13.55
CA LYS A 91 5.97 13.61 12.23
C LYS A 91 7.30 12.86 12.12
N GLN A 92 8.17 12.98 13.11
CA GLN A 92 9.45 12.25 13.16
C GLN A 92 9.27 10.72 13.14
N LEU A 93 8.20 10.23 13.79
CA LEU A 93 7.89 8.80 13.84
C LEU A 93 7.22 8.30 12.56
N SER A 94 6.39 9.14 11.94
CA SER A 94 5.73 8.81 10.66
C SER A 94 6.69 8.85 9.47
N GLU A 95 7.75 9.67 9.58
CA GLU A 95 8.72 9.86 8.52
C GLU A 95 10.15 9.63 9.05
N PRO A 96 10.47 8.40 9.52
CA PRO A 96 11.80 8.12 10.03
C PRO A 96 12.87 8.31 8.94
N GLY A 97 14.05 8.71 9.36
CA GLY A 97 15.21 8.74 8.47
C GLY A 97 15.60 7.32 8.06
N VAL A 98 15.89 7.14 6.79
CA VAL A 98 16.36 5.86 6.24
C VAL A 98 17.80 6.03 5.80
N LEU A 99 18.70 5.18 6.30
CA LEU A 99 20.11 5.14 5.89
C LEU A 99 20.23 4.14 4.75
N MET A 100 20.64 4.63 3.58
CA MET A 100 20.82 3.82 2.39
C MET A 100 22.15 4.11 1.71
N PRO A 101 22.75 3.13 1.02
CA PRO A 101 23.83 3.38 0.08
C PRO A 101 23.40 4.36 -1.03
N THR A 102 24.36 5.03 -1.64
CA THR A 102 24.04 5.91 -2.76
C THR A 102 23.57 5.13 -3.99
N PRO A 103 22.77 5.73 -4.88
CA PRO A 103 22.37 5.10 -6.15
C PRO A 103 23.55 4.59 -6.98
N GLU A 104 24.63 5.34 -7.02
CA GLU A 104 25.86 4.96 -7.76
C GLU A 104 26.50 3.71 -7.19
N TYR A 105 26.52 3.57 -5.85
CA TYR A 105 27.06 2.37 -5.19
C TYR A 105 26.19 1.15 -5.52
N LEU A 106 24.87 1.27 -5.35
CA LEU A 106 23.92 0.17 -5.62
C LEU A 106 24.00 -0.25 -7.09
N HIS A 107 24.11 0.71 -8.02
CA HIS A 107 24.25 0.43 -9.43
C HIS A 107 25.57 -0.28 -9.73
N ALA A 108 26.68 0.17 -9.16
CA ALA A 108 28.00 -0.45 -9.36
C ALA A 108 28.05 -1.91 -8.84
N GLN A 109 27.28 -2.23 -7.79
CA GLN A 109 27.15 -3.58 -7.27
C GLN A 109 26.21 -4.47 -8.11
N GLN A 110 25.55 -3.94 -9.14
CA GLN A 110 24.54 -4.62 -9.94
C GLN A 110 23.40 -5.23 -9.06
N ALA A 111 23.09 -4.56 -7.96
CA ALA A 111 22.02 -4.98 -7.09
C ALA A 111 20.66 -4.84 -7.78
N PHE A 112 19.76 -5.78 -7.54
CA PHE A 112 18.38 -5.80 -8.07
C PHE A 112 18.23 -5.95 -9.60
N GLY A 113 19.25 -6.43 -10.29
CA GLY A 113 19.19 -6.70 -11.73
C GLY A 113 19.62 -5.51 -12.60
N VAL A 114 19.06 -5.42 -13.80
CA VAL A 114 19.44 -4.42 -14.80
C VAL A 114 18.60 -3.16 -14.65
N TRP A 115 19.24 -2.06 -14.37
CA TRP A 115 18.64 -0.72 -14.30
C TRP A 115 19.72 0.34 -14.54
N SER A 116 19.36 1.60 -14.78
CA SER A 116 20.29 2.68 -15.08
C SER A 116 20.17 3.82 -14.08
N LEU A 117 21.27 4.50 -13.83
CA LEU A 117 21.25 5.82 -13.17
C LEU A 117 20.51 6.85 -14.06
N PRO A 118 19.99 7.95 -13.48
CA PRO A 118 19.44 9.05 -14.26
C PRO A 118 20.45 9.57 -15.29
N ASP A 119 19.98 9.77 -16.51
CA ASP A 119 20.83 10.26 -17.61
C ASP A 119 20.18 11.47 -18.28
N ARG A 120 20.80 12.64 -18.11
CA ARG A 120 20.37 13.90 -18.68
C ARG A 120 21.39 14.44 -19.72
N SER A 121 22.21 13.56 -20.28
CA SER A 121 23.30 13.93 -21.20
C SER A 121 22.83 14.48 -22.54
N THR A 122 21.58 14.25 -22.93
CA THR A 122 20.99 14.80 -24.15
C THR A 122 19.61 15.39 -23.88
N PRO A 123 19.11 16.32 -24.72
CA PRO A 123 17.76 16.86 -24.56
C PRO A 123 16.65 15.78 -24.58
N PHE A 124 16.86 14.71 -25.35
CA PHE A 124 15.90 13.60 -25.37
C PHE A 124 15.90 12.83 -24.04
N ARG A 125 17.07 12.46 -23.53
CA ARG A 125 17.21 11.75 -22.25
C ARG A 125 16.71 12.59 -21.08
N SER A 126 17.01 13.90 -21.07
CA SER A 126 16.44 14.82 -20.07
C SER A 126 14.92 14.80 -20.07
N ARG A 127 14.26 14.80 -21.24
CA ARG A 127 12.80 14.70 -21.31
C ARG A 127 12.26 13.39 -20.77
N VAL A 128 12.99 12.28 -20.94
CA VAL A 128 12.60 10.98 -20.35
C VAL A 128 12.65 11.05 -18.83
N GLU A 129 13.74 11.58 -18.27
CA GLU A 129 13.87 11.75 -16.81
C GLU A 129 12.80 12.70 -16.26
N ASP A 130 12.52 13.82 -16.94
CA ASP A 130 11.45 14.75 -16.55
C ASP A 130 10.07 14.07 -16.54
N ARG A 131 9.83 13.14 -17.44
CA ARG A 131 8.57 12.34 -17.45
C ARG A 131 8.48 11.38 -16.28
N LEU A 132 9.57 10.70 -15.94
CA LEU A 132 9.59 9.82 -14.76
C LEU A 132 9.32 10.61 -13.48
N ASP A 133 9.95 11.77 -13.31
CA ASP A 133 9.70 12.66 -12.18
C ASP A 133 8.22 13.14 -12.17
N ALA A 134 7.69 13.51 -13.32
CA ALA A 134 6.31 13.98 -13.44
C ALA A 134 5.27 12.90 -13.08
N TYR A 135 5.53 11.63 -13.38
CA TYR A 135 4.64 10.54 -12.97
C TYR A 135 4.64 10.34 -11.45
N ILE A 136 5.80 10.40 -10.81
CA ILE A 136 5.90 10.36 -9.35
C ILE A 136 5.11 11.51 -8.72
N ASP A 137 5.32 12.72 -9.19
CA ASP A 137 4.63 13.91 -8.67
C ASP A 137 3.13 13.89 -8.93
N PHE A 138 2.69 13.31 -10.05
CA PHE A 138 1.28 13.11 -10.34
C PHE A 138 0.61 12.22 -9.28
N TYR A 139 1.15 11.03 -9.02
CA TYR A 139 0.57 10.12 -8.04
C TYR A 139 0.68 10.63 -6.61
N LYS A 140 1.75 11.32 -6.24
CA LYS A 140 1.83 12.01 -4.94
C LYS A 140 0.69 13.02 -4.76
N LYS A 141 0.43 13.82 -5.79
CA LYS A 141 -0.68 14.79 -5.78
C LYS A 141 -2.04 14.09 -5.77
N ALA A 142 -2.20 13.01 -6.54
CA ALA A 142 -3.44 12.24 -6.57
C ALA A 142 -3.77 11.62 -5.21
N ILE A 143 -2.79 11.03 -4.52
CA ILE A 143 -2.95 10.49 -3.16
C ILE A 143 -3.43 11.58 -2.20
N GLU A 144 -2.78 12.77 -2.22
CA GLU A 144 -3.15 13.89 -1.36
C GLU A 144 -4.54 14.46 -1.70
N GLN A 145 -4.84 14.60 -2.97
CA GLN A 145 -6.09 15.15 -3.45
C GLN A 145 -7.28 14.25 -3.13
N ASN A 146 -7.12 12.96 -3.33
CA ASN A 146 -8.20 11.98 -3.17
C ASN A 146 -8.22 11.32 -1.78
N LYS A 147 -7.24 11.63 -0.92
CA LYS A 147 -7.17 11.09 0.45
C LYS A 147 -7.13 9.56 0.49
N TRP A 148 -6.30 8.95 -0.36
CA TRP A 148 -6.10 7.49 -0.37
C TRP A 148 -5.32 7.03 0.87
N TYR A 149 -5.89 7.29 2.05
CA TYR A 149 -5.30 7.02 3.37
C TYR A 149 -6.14 6.05 4.21
N GLY A 150 -7.15 5.45 3.61
CA GLY A 150 -8.02 4.51 4.31
C GLY A 150 -7.26 3.28 4.83
N PHE A 151 -7.79 2.65 5.85
CA PHE A 151 -7.22 1.44 6.45
C PHE A 151 -6.87 0.37 5.40
N TRP A 152 -7.75 0.18 4.41
CA TRP A 152 -7.56 -0.77 3.33
C TRP A 152 -6.86 -0.19 2.10
N ASN A 153 -6.96 1.13 1.86
CA ASN A 153 -6.49 1.76 0.64
C ASN A 153 -5.05 2.28 0.72
N TYR A 154 -4.56 2.53 1.94
CA TYR A 154 -3.25 3.15 2.10
C TYR A 154 -2.14 2.29 1.48
N GLY A 155 -1.39 2.91 0.58
CA GLY A 155 -0.28 2.30 -0.14
C GLY A 155 -0.61 1.96 -1.58
N ASP A 156 -1.91 1.85 -1.93
CA ASP A 156 -2.34 1.65 -3.30
C ASP A 156 -2.77 2.96 -3.98
N VAL A 157 -2.91 2.94 -5.27
CA VAL A 157 -3.34 4.05 -6.11
C VAL A 157 -4.40 3.58 -7.10
N MET A 158 -5.25 4.49 -7.54
CA MET A 158 -6.17 4.20 -8.64
C MET A 158 -5.43 4.25 -9.97
N HIS A 159 -5.75 3.34 -10.89
CA HIS A 159 -5.05 3.29 -12.18
C HIS A 159 -5.86 3.84 -13.36
N ALA A 160 -7.18 3.96 -13.24
CA ALA A 160 -8.02 4.45 -14.33
C ALA A 160 -8.83 5.69 -13.93
N TYR A 161 -8.66 6.77 -14.70
CA TYR A 161 -9.45 7.98 -14.58
C TYR A 161 -10.47 8.05 -15.73
N ASP A 162 -11.71 8.41 -15.42
CA ASP A 162 -12.76 8.64 -16.41
C ASP A 162 -12.82 10.14 -16.77
N PRO A 163 -12.32 10.52 -17.94
CA PRO A 163 -12.29 11.93 -18.31
C PRO A 163 -13.68 12.49 -18.69
N VAL A 164 -14.67 11.62 -18.92
CA VAL A 164 -16.05 12.04 -19.24
C VAL A 164 -16.81 12.37 -17.96
N ARG A 165 -16.68 11.51 -16.96
CA ARG A 165 -17.30 11.72 -15.63
C ARG A 165 -16.47 12.61 -14.71
N HIS A 166 -15.25 12.94 -15.09
CA HIS A 166 -14.28 13.69 -14.28
C HIS A 166 -14.02 13.05 -12.89
N THR A 167 -13.91 11.70 -12.84
CA THR A 167 -13.67 10.97 -11.61
C THR A 167 -12.77 9.75 -11.86
N TRP A 168 -12.10 9.29 -10.81
CA TRP A 168 -11.48 7.97 -10.81
C TRP A 168 -12.56 6.89 -10.84
N ARG A 169 -12.25 5.76 -11.48
CA ARG A 169 -13.20 4.65 -11.62
C ARG A 169 -13.29 3.82 -10.36
N TYR A 170 -13.85 4.39 -9.30
CA TYR A 170 -14.09 3.68 -8.04
C TYR A 170 -15.16 2.59 -8.12
N ASP A 171 -15.97 2.61 -9.16
CA ASP A 171 -17.22 1.88 -9.31
C ASP A 171 -17.16 0.77 -10.36
N ILE A 172 -16.00 0.52 -10.97
CA ILE A 172 -15.86 -0.50 -12.01
C ILE A 172 -14.68 -1.40 -11.67
N GLY A 173 -14.96 -2.65 -11.38
CA GLY A 173 -13.96 -3.69 -11.19
C GLY A 173 -13.06 -3.83 -12.42
N GLY A 174 -11.79 -4.11 -12.21
CA GLY A 174 -10.80 -4.13 -13.28
C GLY A 174 -10.27 -2.77 -13.72
N PHE A 175 -10.79 -1.67 -13.16
CA PHE A 175 -10.32 -0.29 -13.43
C PHE A 175 -10.05 0.52 -12.17
N ALA A 176 -10.30 -0.06 -11.00
CA ALA A 176 -10.20 0.64 -9.74
C ALA A 176 -8.75 0.71 -9.22
N TRP A 177 -8.42 -0.08 -8.25
CA TRP A 177 -7.10 -0.06 -7.60
C TRP A 177 -6.03 -0.73 -8.46
N ASP A 178 -4.79 -0.26 -8.33
CA ASP A 178 -3.68 -0.65 -9.23
C ASP A 178 -3.12 -2.04 -8.89
N ASN A 179 -2.83 -2.27 -7.64
CA ASN A 179 -2.13 -3.42 -7.03
C ASN A 179 -0.85 -3.88 -7.78
N THR A 180 -0.41 -5.12 -7.58
CA THR A 180 0.81 -5.64 -8.22
C THR A 180 0.61 -6.11 -9.65
N GLU A 181 -0.60 -6.20 -10.16
CA GLU A 181 -0.85 -6.63 -11.54
C GLU A 181 -0.12 -5.73 -12.55
N LEU A 182 -0.04 -4.43 -12.26
CA LEU A 182 0.64 -3.44 -13.08
C LEU A 182 2.11 -3.22 -12.65
N ALA A 183 2.61 -4.00 -11.70
CA ALA A 183 3.99 -3.93 -11.18
C ALA A 183 4.39 -2.56 -10.62
N SER A 184 3.45 -1.81 -10.06
CA SER A 184 3.65 -0.43 -9.60
C SER A 184 4.66 -0.31 -8.47
N ASN A 185 4.72 -1.28 -7.57
CA ASN A 185 5.74 -1.31 -6.54
C ASN A 185 7.16 -1.50 -7.12
N MET A 186 7.35 -2.32 -8.16
CA MET A 186 8.65 -2.42 -8.85
C MET A 186 9.05 -1.11 -9.51
N TRP A 187 8.12 -0.44 -10.18
CA TRP A 187 8.36 0.87 -10.77
C TRP A 187 8.83 1.88 -9.72
N LEU A 188 8.19 1.93 -8.56
CA LEU A 188 8.58 2.81 -7.46
C LEU A 188 9.98 2.45 -6.92
N TRP A 189 10.26 1.15 -6.71
CA TRP A 189 11.58 0.72 -6.23
C TRP A 189 12.69 1.05 -7.21
N TYR A 190 12.52 0.83 -8.50
CA TYR A 190 13.52 1.21 -9.48
C TYR A 190 13.73 2.73 -9.53
N ASN A 191 12.67 3.53 -9.41
CA ASN A 191 12.83 4.99 -9.30
C ASN A 191 13.56 5.40 -8.02
N PHE A 192 13.31 4.72 -6.90
CA PHE A 192 14.07 4.94 -5.66
C PHE A 192 15.55 4.59 -5.85
N LEU A 193 15.88 3.40 -6.36
CA LEU A 193 17.25 2.96 -6.59
C LEU A 193 18.03 3.94 -7.47
N ARG A 194 17.37 4.50 -8.49
CA ARG A 194 17.96 5.47 -9.41
C ARG A 194 18.24 6.82 -8.77
N THR A 195 17.41 7.28 -7.86
CA THR A 195 17.38 8.67 -7.40
C THR A 195 17.73 8.88 -5.94
N GLY A 196 17.59 7.86 -5.10
CA GLY A 196 17.73 7.96 -3.64
C GLY A 196 16.67 8.84 -2.96
N ARG A 197 15.58 9.19 -3.64
CA ARG A 197 14.55 10.10 -3.13
C ARG A 197 13.74 9.46 -2.01
N ALA A 198 13.73 10.10 -0.83
CA ALA A 198 13.01 9.61 0.35
C ALA A 198 11.48 9.59 0.17
N ASP A 199 10.92 10.48 -0.63
CA ASP A 199 9.49 10.48 -0.92
C ASP A 199 9.06 9.28 -1.78
N ILE A 200 9.91 8.87 -2.73
CA ILE A 200 9.69 7.64 -3.50
C ILE A 200 9.83 6.40 -2.62
N TRP A 201 10.81 6.38 -1.71
CA TRP A 201 10.95 5.32 -0.72
C TRP A 201 9.64 5.09 0.04
N ARG A 202 9.04 6.16 0.59
CA ARG A 202 7.81 6.07 1.37
C ARG A 202 6.63 5.54 0.55
N MET A 203 6.52 5.95 -0.70
CA MET A 203 5.50 5.42 -1.61
C MET A 203 5.73 3.93 -1.87
N ALA A 204 6.96 3.54 -2.17
CA ALA A 204 7.34 2.16 -2.46
C ALA A 204 7.13 1.23 -1.25
N GLU A 205 7.52 1.69 -0.04
CA GLU A 205 7.27 0.98 1.21
C GLU A 205 5.78 0.78 1.45
N ALA A 206 4.99 1.86 1.34
CA ALA A 206 3.55 1.81 1.57
C ALA A 206 2.86 0.86 0.60
N MET A 207 3.20 0.94 -0.69
CA MET A 207 2.64 0.05 -1.71
C MET A 207 3.08 -1.41 -1.52
N THR A 208 4.34 -1.66 -1.16
CA THR A 208 4.80 -3.03 -0.90
C THR A 208 4.07 -3.66 0.29
N ARG A 209 3.87 -2.89 1.37
CA ARG A 209 3.09 -3.37 2.52
C ARG A 209 1.63 -3.63 2.16
N HIS A 210 1.02 -2.73 1.38
CA HIS A 210 -0.36 -2.91 0.92
C HIS A 210 -0.49 -4.18 0.08
N THR A 211 0.30 -4.29 -0.96
CA THR A 211 0.19 -5.39 -1.94
C THR A 211 0.61 -6.75 -1.37
N ALA A 212 1.45 -6.77 -0.35
CA ALA A 212 1.84 -7.99 0.34
C ALA A 212 0.83 -8.45 1.42
N GLU A 213 -0.07 -7.59 1.84
CA GLU A 213 -1.00 -7.87 2.96
C GLU A 213 -2.46 -7.84 2.52
N VAL A 214 -2.90 -6.73 1.91
CA VAL A 214 -4.32 -6.53 1.53
C VAL A 214 -4.68 -7.29 0.25
N ASP A 215 -3.77 -7.31 -0.72
CA ASP A 215 -4.01 -7.95 -2.01
C ASP A 215 -3.69 -9.46 -2.01
N VAL A 216 -3.26 -10.01 -0.89
CA VAL A 216 -2.84 -11.41 -0.73
C VAL A 216 -3.62 -12.07 0.39
N TYR A 217 -3.99 -13.33 0.18
CA TYR A 217 -4.61 -14.17 1.20
C TYR A 217 -3.55 -14.93 1.99
N HIS A 218 -3.59 -14.82 3.32
CA HIS A 218 -2.65 -15.44 4.24
C HIS A 218 -3.18 -16.73 4.88
N ILE A 219 -4.51 -16.86 4.94
CA ILE A 219 -5.21 -18.02 5.49
C ILE A 219 -6.40 -18.40 4.61
N GLY A 220 -6.95 -19.57 4.83
CA GLY A 220 -8.13 -20.07 4.13
C GLY A 220 -7.79 -20.73 2.78
N GLU A 221 -8.83 -20.95 2.00
CA GLU A 221 -8.74 -21.66 0.72
C GLU A 221 -7.80 -20.97 -0.29
N ASN A 222 -7.85 -19.64 -0.33
CA ASN A 222 -7.04 -18.84 -1.26
C ASN A 222 -5.67 -18.46 -0.70
N ALA A 223 -5.23 -19.00 0.44
CA ALA A 223 -3.95 -18.64 1.05
C ALA A 223 -2.79 -18.77 0.07
N GLY A 224 -1.95 -17.74 -0.02
CA GLY A 224 -0.83 -17.65 -0.97
C GLY A 224 -1.19 -17.07 -2.33
N LEU A 225 -2.47 -16.91 -2.67
CA LEU A 225 -2.91 -16.27 -3.90
C LEU A 225 -3.18 -14.78 -3.65
N GLY A 226 -2.99 -13.95 -4.67
CA GLY A 226 -3.38 -12.55 -4.67
C GLY A 226 -4.70 -12.33 -5.38
N SER A 227 -5.42 -11.30 -4.97
CA SER A 227 -6.63 -10.85 -5.65
C SER A 227 -6.26 -9.85 -6.73
N ARG A 228 -6.75 -10.05 -7.94
CA ARG A 228 -6.63 -9.06 -9.00
C ARG A 228 -7.33 -7.75 -8.58
N HIS A 229 -6.92 -6.63 -9.13
CA HIS A 229 -7.46 -5.32 -8.78
C HIS A 229 -8.98 -5.22 -8.95
N ASN A 230 -9.64 -4.58 -8.00
CA ASN A 230 -11.08 -4.39 -7.99
C ASN A 230 -11.45 -3.15 -7.15
N VAL A 231 -12.74 -2.89 -7.03
CA VAL A 231 -13.32 -1.82 -6.22
C VAL A 231 -12.98 -2.03 -4.74
N SER A 232 -13.09 -3.24 -4.23
CA SER A 232 -12.85 -3.60 -2.83
C SER A 232 -11.51 -4.32 -2.58
N HIS A 233 -10.47 -4.11 -3.39
CA HIS A 233 -9.18 -4.79 -3.37
C HIS A 233 -9.25 -6.32 -3.49
N TRP A 234 -10.10 -6.98 -2.71
CA TRP A 234 -10.31 -8.44 -2.69
C TRP A 234 -11.51 -8.92 -3.52
N GLY A 235 -12.22 -7.99 -4.16
CA GLY A 235 -13.51 -8.27 -4.80
C GLY A 235 -13.42 -9.16 -6.04
N CYS A 236 -12.34 -9.09 -6.79
CA CYS A 236 -12.18 -9.87 -8.02
C CYS A 236 -12.18 -11.38 -7.74
N GLY A 237 -13.00 -12.13 -8.48
CA GLY A 237 -13.01 -13.58 -8.43
C GLY A 237 -11.74 -14.24 -8.97
N ALA A 238 -10.93 -13.54 -9.76
CA ALA A 238 -9.64 -14.02 -10.22
C ALA A 238 -8.61 -13.99 -9.07
N LYS A 239 -8.32 -15.15 -8.51
CA LYS A 239 -7.27 -15.36 -7.50
C LYS A 239 -6.05 -15.93 -8.18
N GLU A 240 -4.94 -15.20 -8.14
CA GLU A 240 -3.80 -15.46 -9.02
C GLU A 240 -2.47 -15.45 -8.27
N ALA A 241 -1.61 -16.45 -8.54
CA ALA A 241 -0.27 -16.50 -8.00
C ALA A 241 0.63 -15.35 -8.52
N ARG A 242 0.35 -14.78 -9.69
CA ARG A 242 1.13 -13.66 -10.24
C ARG A 242 0.96 -12.36 -9.45
N ILE A 243 -0.15 -12.18 -8.73
CA ILE A 243 -0.39 -11.01 -7.89
C ILE A 243 0.44 -11.11 -6.60
N SER A 244 0.56 -12.29 -6.01
CA SER A 244 1.22 -12.51 -4.73
C SER A 244 2.73 -12.80 -4.82
N GLN A 245 3.35 -12.71 -6.00
CA GLN A 245 4.74 -13.13 -6.18
C GLN A 245 5.71 -12.49 -5.20
N ALA A 246 6.56 -13.31 -4.58
CA ALA A 246 7.66 -12.86 -3.72
C ALA A 246 8.58 -11.82 -4.38
N ALA A 247 8.69 -11.86 -5.72
CA ALA A 247 9.48 -10.89 -6.49
C ALA A 247 9.09 -9.43 -6.25
N TRP A 248 7.82 -9.16 -5.94
CA TRP A 248 7.32 -7.81 -5.64
C TRP A 248 7.87 -7.26 -4.32
N ASN A 249 8.13 -8.14 -3.35
CA ASN A 249 8.55 -7.80 -2.00
C ASN A 249 10.07 -7.78 -1.81
N ARG A 250 10.83 -8.36 -2.75
CA ARG A 250 12.28 -8.55 -2.61
C ARG A 250 13.07 -7.25 -2.39
N PHE A 251 12.64 -6.14 -3.00
CA PHE A 251 13.33 -4.85 -2.87
C PHE A 251 13.28 -4.38 -1.41
N TYR A 252 12.07 -4.37 -0.83
CA TYR A 252 11.88 -3.95 0.55
C TYR A 252 12.62 -4.86 1.51
N TYR A 253 12.49 -6.18 1.36
CA TYR A 253 13.18 -7.16 2.19
C TYR A 253 14.70 -6.99 2.14
N TYR A 254 15.31 -6.90 0.97
CA TYR A 254 16.77 -6.78 0.85
C TYR A 254 17.30 -5.42 1.28
N LEU A 255 16.52 -4.35 1.19
CA LEU A 255 16.93 -3.03 1.62
C LEU A 255 16.73 -2.79 3.13
N THR A 256 15.81 -3.49 3.77
CA THR A 256 15.44 -3.26 5.17
C THR A 256 15.74 -4.41 6.10
N THR A 257 15.87 -5.63 5.57
CA THR A 257 15.87 -6.88 6.35
C THR A 257 14.61 -7.03 7.23
N ASP A 258 13.47 -6.51 6.77
CA ASP A 258 12.19 -6.65 7.45
C ASP A 258 11.76 -8.12 7.46
N GLU A 259 11.83 -8.76 8.62
CA GLU A 259 11.56 -10.19 8.79
C GLU A 259 10.11 -10.54 8.40
N ARG A 260 9.16 -9.66 8.70
CA ARG A 260 7.76 -9.87 8.30
C ARG A 260 7.62 -9.92 6.78
N CYS A 261 8.33 -9.06 6.06
CA CYS A 261 8.37 -9.11 4.60
C CYS A 261 8.96 -10.42 4.09
N GLY A 262 10.01 -10.94 4.75
CA GLY A 262 10.58 -12.25 4.46
C GLY A 262 9.61 -13.40 4.68
N ASP A 263 8.82 -13.35 5.76
CA ASP A 263 7.77 -14.33 6.03
C ASP A 263 6.70 -14.33 4.92
N LEU A 264 6.24 -13.13 4.52
CA LEU A 264 5.26 -12.97 3.43
C LEU A 264 5.78 -13.52 2.09
N MET A 265 7.07 -13.32 1.80
CA MET A 265 7.70 -13.93 0.62
C MET A 265 7.70 -15.46 0.70
N THR A 266 7.81 -16.02 1.90
CA THR A 266 7.76 -17.48 2.13
C THR A 266 6.34 -18.03 2.04
N GLU A 267 5.34 -17.30 2.52
CA GLU A 267 3.93 -17.68 2.47
C GLU A 267 3.42 -17.92 1.04
N VAL A 268 3.94 -17.16 0.07
CA VAL A 268 3.52 -17.27 -1.34
C VAL A 268 4.34 -18.24 -2.15
N LYS A 269 5.32 -18.90 -1.53
CA LYS A 269 6.06 -19.98 -2.16
C LYS A 269 5.11 -21.11 -2.55
N ASP A 270 5.24 -21.60 -3.75
CA ASP A 270 4.44 -22.69 -4.28
C ASP A 270 2.93 -22.39 -4.41
N ALA A 271 2.53 -21.09 -4.34
CA ALA A 271 1.11 -20.69 -4.43
C ALA A 271 0.47 -21.11 -5.77
N GLU A 272 1.25 -21.18 -6.85
CA GLU A 272 0.79 -21.63 -8.17
C GLU A 272 0.33 -23.10 -8.17
N GLN A 273 0.76 -23.92 -7.24
CA GLN A 273 0.34 -25.33 -7.15
C GLN A 273 -1.17 -25.44 -6.83
N LYS A 274 -1.74 -24.44 -6.17
CA LYS A 274 -3.17 -24.37 -5.87
C LYS A 274 -4.05 -24.18 -7.11
N LEU A 275 -3.47 -23.73 -8.21
CA LEU A 275 -4.20 -23.55 -9.47
C LEU A 275 -4.44 -24.86 -10.22
N TYR A 276 -3.84 -25.97 -9.76
CA TYR A 276 -3.93 -27.29 -10.37
C TYR A 276 -4.75 -28.29 -9.54
N THR A 277 -5.28 -27.86 -8.41
CA THR A 277 -6.13 -28.67 -7.52
C THR A 277 -7.58 -28.27 -7.62
#